data_bbe22dfcb077d574bcf6e29fc7d809da
#
_entry.id   bbe22dfcb077d574bcf6e29fc7d809da
#
_cell.length_a   1.000
_cell.length_b   1.000
_cell.length_c   1.000
_cell.angle_alpha   90.00
_cell.angle_beta   90.00
_cell.angle_gamma   90.00
#
_symmetry.space_group_name_H-M   'P 1'
#
loop_
_entity.id
_entity.type
_entity.pdbx_description
1 polymer ?
#
loop_
_entity_poly.entity_id
_entity_poly.type
_entity_poly.pdbx_seq_one_letter_code
_entity_poly.pdbx_strand_id
1 'polypeptide(L)'
;CTYYSALGNNDAAYLLARAIQCFTPGIPQIYYVGLLAGENDLELLENSKEGRNINRHYYSLDEINQEIERPVVKDLFRLLAFRNTAKAFDGDLKITMIDEGAFTLTWATAEESASLTVDLPTNKFSILHRTAAGDEQIF
;
A
#
# COMPACT_ATOMS: atom_id res chain seq x y z
N CYS A 1 -12.17 -12.31 3.27
CA CYS A 1 -11.99 -11.17 4.18
C CYS A 1 -11.37 -9.99 3.44
N THR A 2 -11.42 -8.80 4.03
CA THR A 2 -10.69 -7.65 3.52
C THR A 2 -9.19 -7.81 3.76
N TYR A 3 -8.38 -7.12 2.96
CA TYR A 3 -6.91 -7.16 3.13
C TYR A 3 -6.47 -6.53 4.45
N TYR A 4 -7.16 -5.47 4.88
CA TYR A 4 -6.92 -4.81 6.16
C TYR A 4 -7.20 -5.75 7.35
N SER A 5 -8.37 -6.43 7.35
CA SER A 5 -8.68 -7.39 8.41
C SER A 5 -7.78 -8.62 8.41
N ALA A 6 -7.33 -9.08 7.24
CA ALA A 6 -6.35 -10.19 7.14
C ALA A 6 -5.01 -9.86 7.82
N LEU A 7 -4.67 -8.58 7.93
CA LEU A 7 -3.47 -8.07 8.61
C LEU A 7 -3.74 -7.61 10.05
N GLY A 8 -4.86 -8.05 10.64
CA GLY A 8 -5.23 -7.77 12.02
C GLY A 8 -5.67 -6.34 12.29
N ASN A 9 -6.23 -5.66 11.29
CA ASN A 9 -6.65 -4.25 11.38
C ASN A 9 -5.51 -3.33 11.85
N ASN A 10 -4.29 -3.62 11.41
CA ASN A 10 -3.08 -2.91 11.79
C ASN A 10 -2.63 -1.97 10.67
N ASP A 11 -2.65 -0.67 10.93
CA ASP A 11 -2.32 0.37 9.95
C ASP A 11 -0.90 0.22 9.39
N ALA A 12 0.10 -0.05 10.27
CA ALA A 12 1.48 -0.18 9.85
C ALA A 12 1.70 -1.41 8.97
N ALA A 13 1.15 -2.57 9.36
CA ALA A 13 1.22 -3.80 8.58
C ALA A 13 0.50 -3.64 7.23
N TYR A 14 -0.65 -2.96 7.24
CA TYR A 14 -1.43 -2.70 6.03
C TYR A 14 -0.67 -1.82 5.03
N LEU A 15 -0.14 -0.70 5.50
CA LEU A 15 0.59 0.24 4.64
C LEU A 15 1.88 -0.38 4.10
N LEU A 16 2.61 -1.14 4.93
CA LEU A 16 3.77 -1.91 4.50
C LEU A 16 3.42 -2.91 3.38
N ALA A 17 2.35 -3.69 3.56
CA ALA A 17 1.92 -4.66 2.55
C ALA A 17 1.52 -3.98 1.23
N ARG A 18 0.87 -2.81 1.30
CA ARG A 18 0.55 -2.00 0.12
C ARG A 18 1.80 -1.40 -0.54
N ALA A 19 2.79 -0.99 0.23
CA ALA A 19 4.07 -0.54 -0.30
C ALA A 19 4.77 -1.65 -1.08
N ILE A 20 4.83 -2.85 -0.53
CA ILE A 20 5.38 -4.03 -1.24
C ILE A 20 4.59 -4.29 -2.54
N GLN A 21 3.25 -4.27 -2.48
CA GLN A 21 2.41 -4.44 -3.67
C GLN A 21 2.72 -3.40 -4.75
N CYS A 22 2.87 -2.13 -4.38
CA CYS A 22 3.17 -1.05 -5.31
C CYS A 22 4.56 -1.17 -5.95
N PHE A 23 5.50 -1.82 -5.27
CA PHE A 23 6.86 -2.03 -5.77
C PHE A 23 7.07 -3.37 -6.48
N THR A 24 6.11 -4.29 -6.46
CA THR A 24 6.17 -5.50 -7.28
C THR A 24 5.93 -5.18 -8.76
N PRO A 25 6.51 -5.97 -9.70
CA PRO A 25 6.26 -5.79 -11.13
C PRO A 25 4.78 -5.92 -11.49
N GLY A 26 4.35 -5.13 -12.45
CA GLY A 26 2.97 -5.13 -12.94
C GLY A 26 2.19 -3.89 -12.51
N ILE A 27 0.87 -3.95 -12.72
CA ILE A 27 -0.04 -2.86 -12.37
C ILE A 27 -0.69 -3.18 -11.02
N PRO A 28 -0.38 -2.42 -9.95
CA PRO A 28 -1.02 -2.65 -8.66
C PRO A 28 -2.51 -2.33 -8.76
N GLN A 29 -3.33 -3.27 -8.32
CA GLN A 29 -4.78 -3.13 -8.31
C GLN A 29 -5.30 -3.19 -6.88
N ILE A 30 -6.07 -2.18 -6.48
CA ILE A 30 -6.67 -2.10 -5.14
C ILE A 30 -8.17 -1.97 -5.29
N TYR A 31 -8.90 -2.91 -4.67
CA TYR A 31 -10.35 -2.87 -4.61
C TYR A 31 -10.84 -1.71 -3.72
N TYR A 32 -12.04 -1.16 -3.99
CA TYR A 32 -12.50 0.08 -3.32
C TYR A 32 -12.51 0.01 -1.79
N VAL A 33 -12.89 -1.13 -1.20
CA VAL A 33 -12.82 -1.32 0.26
C VAL A 33 -11.37 -1.20 0.75
N GLY A 34 -10.41 -1.71 -0.03
CA GLY A 34 -8.99 -1.58 0.27
C GLY A 34 -8.47 -0.15 0.18
N LEU A 35 -9.01 0.70 -0.70
CA LEU A 35 -8.62 2.12 -0.76
C LEU A 35 -8.91 2.86 0.54
N LEU A 36 -9.95 2.44 1.26
CA LEU A 36 -10.35 3.03 2.54
C LEU A 36 -9.84 2.23 3.75
N ALA A 37 -8.93 1.26 3.55
CA ALA A 37 -8.47 0.35 4.59
C ALA A 37 -9.66 -0.22 5.40
N GLY A 38 -10.67 -0.71 4.66
CA GLY A 38 -11.93 -1.17 5.23
C GLY A 38 -11.83 -2.53 5.89
N GLU A 39 -12.54 -2.68 7.01
CA GLU A 39 -12.65 -3.93 7.75
C GLU A 39 -13.67 -4.89 7.11
N ASN A 40 -13.67 -6.12 7.60
CA ASN A 40 -14.71 -7.09 7.24
C ASN A 40 -16.09 -6.59 7.66
N ASP A 41 -17.05 -6.61 6.75
CA ASP A 41 -18.45 -6.32 7.04
C ASP A 41 -19.18 -7.59 7.45
N LEU A 42 -19.14 -7.89 8.75
CA LEU A 42 -19.78 -9.08 9.31
C LEU A 42 -21.30 -8.98 9.30
N GLU A 43 -21.86 -7.78 9.46
CA GLU A 43 -23.29 -7.53 9.41
C GLU A 43 -23.86 -7.82 8.01
N LEU A 44 -23.21 -7.28 6.97
CA LEU A 44 -23.58 -7.54 5.60
C LEU A 44 -23.46 -9.04 5.24
N LEU A 45 -22.40 -9.71 5.74
CA LEU A 45 -22.22 -11.15 5.58
C LEU A 45 -23.36 -11.93 6.21
N GLU A 46 -23.73 -11.63 7.46
CA GLU A 46 -24.78 -12.31 8.19
C GLU A 46 -26.17 -12.09 7.56
N ASN A 47 -26.46 -10.88 7.12
CA ASN A 47 -27.73 -10.53 6.50
C ASN A 47 -27.91 -11.14 5.11
N SER A 48 -26.86 -11.15 4.30
CA SER A 48 -26.93 -11.66 2.92
C SER A 48 -26.69 -13.15 2.79
N LYS A 49 -26.04 -13.78 3.78
CA LYS A 49 -25.57 -15.19 3.74
C LYS A 49 -24.63 -15.50 2.56
N GLU A 50 -24.06 -14.47 1.92
CA GLU A 50 -23.12 -14.59 0.83
C GLU A 50 -21.70 -14.27 1.29
N GLY A 51 -20.80 -15.28 1.29
CA GLY A 51 -19.42 -15.15 1.79
C GLY A 51 -18.61 -14.01 1.17
N ARG A 52 -18.85 -13.69 -0.12
CA ARG A 52 -18.17 -12.59 -0.82
C ARG A 52 -18.53 -11.21 -0.27
N ASN A 53 -19.67 -11.06 0.42
CA ASN A 53 -20.14 -9.76 0.90
C ASN A 53 -19.34 -9.26 2.12
N ILE A 54 -18.58 -10.13 2.76
CA ILE A 54 -17.69 -9.75 3.87
C ILE A 54 -16.70 -8.63 3.50
N ASN A 55 -16.34 -8.49 2.23
CA ASN A 55 -15.41 -7.46 1.73
C ASN A 55 -16.06 -6.49 0.74
N ARG A 56 -17.38 -6.27 0.85
CA ARG A 56 -18.17 -5.44 -0.06
C ARG A 56 -19.04 -4.42 0.67
N HIS A 57 -18.49 -3.82 1.72
CA HIS A 57 -19.20 -2.77 2.46
C HIS A 57 -19.69 -1.66 1.51
N TYR A 58 -20.93 -1.22 1.71
CA TYR A 58 -21.56 -0.12 0.97
C TYR A 58 -21.34 1.18 1.74
N TYR A 59 -20.40 1.99 1.29
CA TYR A 59 -20.09 3.27 1.93
C TYR A 59 -21.09 4.36 1.55
N SER A 60 -21.64 5.06 2.54
CA SER A 60 -22.28 6.35 2.33
C SER A 60 -21.23 7.44 2.07
N LEU A 61 -21.65 8.59 1.55
CA LEU A 61 -20.75 9.74 1.36
C LEU A 61 -20.16 10.24 2.68
N ASP A 62 -20.95 10.20 3.76
CA ASP A 62 -20.48 10.62 5.09
C ASP A 62 -19.41 9.66 5.62
N GLU A 63 -19.58 8.35 5.45
CA GLU A 63 -18.55 7.36 5.79
C GLU A 63 -17.28 7.58 4.96
N ILE A 64 -17.39 7.78 3.65
CA ILE A 64 -16.22 8.06 2.80
C ILE A 64 -15.48 9.31 3.31
N ASN A 65 -16.21 10.39 3.62
CA ASN A 65 -15.62 11.62 4.14
C ASN A 65 -14.89 11.42 5.48
N GLN A 66 -15.35 10.49 6.31
CA GLN A 66 -14.67 10.13 7.56
C GLN A 66 -13.44 9.24 7.29
N GLU A 67 -13.58 8.23 6.46
CA GLU A 67 -12.51 7.27 6.17
C GLU A 67 -11.30 7.91 5.49
N ILE A 68 -11.49 8.86 4.58
CA ILE A 68 -10.40 9.59 3.92
C ILE A 68 -9.58 10.48 4.88
N GLU A 69 -10.10 10.78 6.07
CA GLU A 69 -9.36 11.53 7.08
C GLU A 69 -8.43 10.65 7.93
N ARG A 70 -8.57 9.34 7.88
CA ARG A 70 -7.69 8.40 8.60
C ARG A 70 -6.25 8.49 8.05
N PRO A 71 -5.23 8.55 8.93
CA PRO A 71 -3.83 8.65 8.50
C PRO A 71 -3.40 7.52 7.54
N VAL A 72 -3.81 6.28 7.79
CA VAL A 72 -3.49 5.13 6.92
C VAL A 72 -4.04 5.30 5.51
N VAL A 73 -5.24 5.86 5.37
CA VAL A 73 -5.87 6.12 4.08
C VAL A 73 -5.16 7.25 3.34
N LYS A 74 -4.83 8.34 4.03
CA LYS A 74 -4.04 9.45 3.47
C LYS A 74 -2.67 8.98 2.99
N ASP A 75 -1.99 8.16 3.78
CA ASP A 75 -0.69 7.59 3.43
C ASP A 75 -0.80 6.62 2.24
N LEU A 76 -1.86 5.83 2.16
CA LEU A 76 -2.11 4.97 1.00
C LEU A 76 -2.29 5.80 -0.28
N PHE A 77 -3.09 6.87 -0.24
CA PHE A 77 -3.24 7.75 -1.40
C PHE A 77 -1.93 8.43 -1.79
N ARG A 78 -1.12 8.85 -0.83
CA ARG A 78 0.21 9.41 -1.08
C ARG A 78 1.13 8.39 -1.75
N LEU A 79 1.11 7.13 -1.29
CA LEU A 79 1.84 6.02 -1.89
C LEU A 79 1.41 5.77 -3.34
N LEU A 80 0.10 5.74 -3.60
CA LEU A 80 -0.44 5.55 -4.95
C LEU A 80 -0.09 6.70 -5.89
N ALA A 81 -0.16 7.94 -5.41
CA ALA A 81 0.25 9.11 -6.18
C ALA A 81 1.74 9.03 -6.56
N PHE A 82 2.61 8.65 -5.62
CA PHE A 82 4.01 8.42 -5.89
C PHE A 82 4.22 7.32 -6.94
N ARG A 83 3.58 6.16 -6.79
CA ARG A 83 3.68 5.05 -7.75
C ARG A 83 3.24 5.46 -9.16
N ASN A 84 2.23 6.32 -9.28
CA ASN A 84 1.70 6.76 -10.56
C ASN A 84 2.54 7.85 -11.24
N THR A 85 3.37 8.57 -10.50
CA THR A 85 4.10 9.73 -11.03
C THR A 85 5.61 9.50 -11.17
N ALA A 86 6.22 8.64 -10.35
CA ALA A 86 7.65 8.39 -10.39
C ALA A 86 8.04 7.57 -11.63
N LYS A 87 8.86 8.14 -12.49
CA LYS A 87 9.35 7.50 -13.71
C LYS A 87 10.33 6.36 -13.44
N ALA A 88 10.87 6.25 -12.24
CA ALA A 88 11.71 5.13 -11.83
C ALA A 88 11.04 3.78 -12.11
N PHE A 89 9.71 3.69 -11.97
CA PHE A 89 8.94 2.46 -12.23
C PHE A 89 8.86 2.05 -13.70
N ASP A 90 9.32 2.88 -14.63
CA ASP A 90 9.49 2.53 -16.04
C ASP A 90 10.79 1.75 -16.30
N GLY A 91 11.66 1.67 -15.30
CA GLY A 91 12.96 1.02 -15.38
C GLY A 91 12.99 -0.44 -14.96
N ASP A 92 14.15 -0.87 -14.47
CA ASP A 92 14.39 -2.25 -14.04
C ASP A 92 14.30 -2.38 -12.51
N LEU A 93 13.76 -3.52 -12.05
CA LEU A 93 13.70 -3.87 -10.63
C LEU A 93 14.91 -4.68 -10.20
N LYS A 94 15.52 -4.27 -9.09
CA LYS A 94 16.51 -5.04 -8.35
C LYS A 94 16.01 -5.30 -6.93
N ILE A 95 16.09 -6.56 -6.51
CA ILE A 95 15.77 -6.97 -5.13
C ILE A 95 17.07 -7.31 -4.42
N THR A 96 17.27 -6.74 -3.24
CA THR A 96 18.47 -6.97 -2.41
C THR A 96 18.03 -7.41 -1.03
N MET A 97 18.43 -8.61 -0.61
CA MET A 97 18.23 -9.07 0.76
C MET A 97 19.24 -8.39 1.68
N ILE A 98 18.77 -7.88 2.80
CA ILE A 98 19.61 -7.24 3.84
C ILE A 98 19.83 -8.24 4.97
N ASP A 99 18.75 -8.84 5.47
CA ASP A 99 18.75 -9.79 6.58
C ASP A 99 17.46 -10.64 6.48
N GLU A 100 17.25 -11.56 7.44
CA GLU A 100 16.00 -12.33 7.54
C GLU A 100 14.82 -11.38 7.80
N GLY A 101 13.89 -11.30 6.83
CA GLY A 101 12.73 -10.41 6.89
C GLY A 101 13.03 -8.93 6.58
N ALA A 102 14.26 -8.58 6.17
CA ALA A 102 14.64 -7.25 5.74
C ALA A 102 15.19 -7.26 4.31
N PHE A 103 14.67 -6.41 3.45
CA PHE A 103 15.05 -6.36 2.04
C PHE A 103 14.75 -4.99 1.41
N THR A 104 15.34 -4.77 0.24
CA THR A 104 15.11 -3.56 -0.55
C THR A 104 14.66 -3.93 -1.96
N LEU A 105 13.63 -3.23 -2.44
CA LEU A 105 13.19 -3.24 -3.83
C LEU A 105 13.56 -1.90 -4.47
N THR A 106 14.40 -1.92 -5.49
CA THR A 106 14.83 -0.70 -6.17
C THR A 106 14.46 -0.75 -7.65
N TRP A 107 13.63 0.20 -8.06
CA TRP A 107 13.35 0.49 -9.46
C TRP A 107 14.27 1.61 -9.93
N ALA A 108 14.90 1.45 -11.09
CA ALA A 108 15.79 2.44 -11.63
C ALA A 108 15.73 2.55 -13.15
N THR A 109 15.74 3.78 -13.63
CA THR A 109 16.07 4.17 -15.00
C THR A 109 17.50 4.73 -15.03
N ALA A 110 17.96 5.22 -16.19
CA ALA A 110 19.23 5.94 -16.28
C ALA A 110 19.23 7.28 -15.50
N GLU A 111 18.04 7.85 -15.22
CA GLU A 111 17.89 9.22 -14.68
C GLU A 111 17.42 9.26 -13.24
N GLU A 112 16.64 8.27 -12.80
CA GLU A 112 16.09 8.28 -11.44
C GLU A 112 15.92 6.87 -10.86
N SER A 113 15.79 6.79 -9.54
CA SER A 113 15.50 5.55 -8.83
C SER A 113 14.52 5.75 -7.70
N ALA A 114 13.75 4.70 -7.41
CA ALA A 114 12.85 4.60 -6.26
C ALA A 114 13.20 3.32 -5.49
N SER A 115 13.53 3.45 -4.21
CA SER A 115 13.91 2.33 -3.35
C SER A 115 12.97 2.19 -2.18
N LEU A 116 12.35 1.02 -2.05
CA LEU A 116 11.59 0.62 -0.87
C LEU A 116 12.47 -0.28 0.00
N THR A 117 12.75 0.15 1.22
CA THR A 117 13.43 -0.66 2.24
C THR A 117 12.41 -1.15 3.25
N VAL A 118 12.37 -2.46 3.46
CA VAL A 118 11.38 -3.17 4.26
C VAL A 118 12.01 -3.84 5.46
N ASP A 119 11.37 -3.74 6.61
CA ASP A 119 11.64 -4.51 7.82
C ASP A 119 10.33 -5.17 8.29
N LEU A 120 10.13 -6.43 7.90
CA LEU A 120 8.91 -7.19 8.22
C LEU A 120 8.69 -7.38 9.73
N PRO A 121 9.72 -7.74 10.53
CA PRO A 121 9.54 -7.92 11.97
C PRO A 121 8.96 -6.72 12.71
N THR A 122 9.25 -5.52 12.25
CA THR A 122 8.79 -4.28 12.91
C THR A 122 7.63 -3.59 12.19
N ASN A 123 7.18 -4.12 11.04
CA ASN A 123 6.21 -3.48 10.15
C ASN A 123 6.64 -2.06 9.72
N LYS A 124 7.93 -1.84 9.57
CA LYS A 124 8.49 -0.55 9.14
C LYS A 124 8.99 -0.61 7.71
N PHE A 125 8.89 0.52 7.03
CA PHE A 125 9.47 0.71 5.71
C PHE A 125 9.85 2.17 5.48
N SER A 126 10.69 2.38 4.49
CA SER A 126 11.03 3.70 3.97
C SER A 126 11.05 3.68 2.45
N ILE A 127 10.74 4.81 1.83
CA ILE A 127 10.83 4.98 0.37
C ILE A 127 11.71 6.19 0.10
N LEU A 128 12.80 5.98 -0.65
CA LEU A 128 13.71 7.00 -1.11
C LEU A 128 13.57 7.17 -2.62
N HIS A 129 13.30 8.40 -3.06
CA HIS A 129 13.25 8.79 -4.47
C HIS A 129 14.48 9.65 -4.82
N ARG A 130 15.28 9.21 -5.78
CA ARG A 130 16.47 9.92 -6.30
C ARG A 130 16.22 10.41 -7.71
N THR A 131 16.40 11.70 -7.91
CA THR A 131 16.28 12.36 -9.21
C THR A 131 17.45 13.30 -9.44
N ALA A 132 17.54 13.91 -10.63
CA ALA A 132 18.52 14.95 -10.91
C ALA A 132 18.41 16.17 -9.97
N ALA A 133 17.22 16.41 -9.40
CA ALA A 133 16.99 17.49 -8.43
C ALA A 133 17.48 17.16 -7.01
N GLY A 134 17.87 15.91 -6.74
CA GLY A 134 18.34 15.41 -5.45
C GLY A 134 17.51 14.25 -4.91
N ASP A 135 17.78 13.91 -3.66
CA ASP A 135 17.13 12.80 -2.95
C ASP A 135 15.97 13.33 -2.11
N GLU A 136 14.84 12.62 -2.15
CA GLU A 136 13.63 12.91 -1.36
C GLU A 136 13.15 11.63 -0.66
N GLN A 137 12.95 11.70 0.65
CA GLN A 137 12.31 10.63 1.40
C GLN A 137 10.80 10.79 1.33
N ILE A 138 10.13 9.85 0.68
CA ILE A 138 8.66 9.85 0.51
C ILE A 138 7.97 9.27 1.76
N PHE A 139 8.59 8.24 2.34
CA PHE A 139 8.18 7.59 3.59
C PHE A 139 9.37 7.25 4.46
#